data_e7f4441f2ceadec27257c64ad0b41871
#
_entry.id   e7f4441f2ceadec27257c64ad0b41871
#
_cell.length_a   1.000
_cell.length_b   1.000
_cell.length_c   1.000
_cell.angle_alpha   90.00
_cell.angle_beta   90.00
_cell.angle_gamma   90.00
#
_symmetry.space_group_name_H-M   'P 1'
#
loop_
_entity.id
_entity.type
_entity.pdbx_description
1 polymer ?
#
loop_
_entity_poly.entity_id
_entity_poly.type
_entity_poly.pdbx_seq_one_letter_code
_entity_poly.pdbx_strand_id
1 'polypeptide(L)'
;MSMKISKSKFCAGVQCLKRLYLLVHEPELAAELDAASEAIMAQGREVGLLARQLFPGGVEVHSEGDLDQAIRATREIIGNRDVPAIFEGTFEHNGVLVRVDVLHRRKDERWRLIEVKSTTDVKDHHLDDIAIQHRVVTRSGVDLAAIVLGARESRLRV
;
A
#
# COMPACT_ATOMS: atom_id res chain seq x y z
N MET A 1 -17.06 -10.36 15.01
CA MET A 1 -15.90 -10.05 14.14
C MET A 1 -16.15 -8.71 13.48
N SER A 2 -15.30 -7.72 13.69
CA SER A 2 -15.39 -6.45 12.95
C SER A 2 -14.98 -6.70 11.49
N MET A 3 -15.82 -6.33 10.55
CA MET A 3 -15.53 -6.46 9.12
C MET A 3 -14.38 -5.52 8.74
N LYS A 4 -13.29 -6.09 8.22
CA LYS A 4 -12.16 -5.30 7.69
C LYS A 4 -12.33 -5.13 6.20
N ILE A 5 -12.13 -3.91 5.68
CA ILE A 5 -12.12 -3.61 4.25
C ILE A 5 -10.72 -3.23 3.78
N SER A 6 -10.30 -3.76 2.64
CA SER A 6 -9.01 -3.41 2.05
C SER A 6 -9.03 -2.00 1.45
N LYS A 7 -7.83 -1.42 1.27
CA LYS A 7 -7.61 -0.15 0.57
C LYS A 7 -8.40 -0.07 -0.75
N SER A 8 -8.31 -1.09 -1.59
CA SER A 8 -9.01 -1.14 -2.88
C SER A 8 -10.54 -1.11 -2.76
N LYS A 9 -11.10 -1.83 -1.77
CA LYS A 9 -12.54 -1.78 -1.49
C LYS A 9 -12.96 -0.41 -0.94
N PHE A 10 -12.14 0.20 -0.10
CA PHE A 10 -12.37 1.56 0.39
C PHE A 10 -12.42 2.57 -0.78
N CYS A 11 -11.42 2.58 -1.64
CA CYS A 11 -11.38 3.45 -2.82
C CYS A 11 -12.55 3.19 -3.78
N ALA A 12 -12.96 1.93 -3.95
CA ALA A 12 -14.16 1.60 -4.72
C ALA A 12 -15.43 2.22 -4.09
N GLY A 13 -15.52 2.25 -2.76
CA GLY A 13 -16.61 2.89 -2.03
C GLY A 13 -16.65 4.40 -2.17
N VAL A 14 -15.50 5.06 -2.18
CA VAL A 14 -15.37 6.50 -2.45
C VAL A 14 -15.90 6.84 -3.85
N GLN A 15 -15.61 6.00 -4.84
CA GLN A 15 -16.11 6.19 -6.21
C GLN A 15 -17.61 5.89 -6.33
N CYS A 16 -18.09 4.81 -5.70
CA CYS A 16 -19.47 4.38 -5.78
C CYS A 16 -19.82 3.39 -4.67
N LEU A 17 -20.77 3.74 -3.80
CA LEU A 17 -21.20 2.86 -2.70
C LEU A 17 -21.82 1.54 -3.21
N LYS A 18 -22.52 1.56 -4.34
CA LYS A 18 -23.04 0.33 -4.96
C LYS A 18 -21.91 -0.61 -5.39
N ARG A 19 -20.81 -0.05 -5.92
CA ARG A 19 -19.61 -0.86 -6.27
C ARG A 19 -19.01 -1.51 -5.03
N LEU A 20 -18.89 -0.79 -3.93
CA LEU A 20 -18.42 -1.35 -2.66
C LEU A 20 -19.33 -2.48 -2.19
N TYR A 21 -20.66 -2.26 -2.22
CA TYR A 21 -21.64 -3.26 -1.83
C TYR A 21 -21.46 -4.56 -2.64
N LEU A 22 -21.39 -4.45 -3.97
CA LEU A 22 -21.19 -5.61 -4.85
C LEU A 22 -19.85 -6.32 -4.57
N LEU A 23 -18.75 -5.59 -4.38
CA LEU A 23 -17.44 -6.18 -4.07
C LEU A 23 -17.39 -6.91 -2.71
N VAL A 24 -18.29 -6.59 -1.80
CA VAL A 24 -18.35 -7.20 -0.47
C VAL A 24 -19.34 -8.38 -0.44
N HIS A 25 -20.51 -8.20 -1.03
CA HIS A 25 -21.64 -9.14 -0.87
C HIS A 25 -21.86 -10.04 -2.08
N GLU A 26 -21.44 -9.63 -3.27
CA GLU A 26 -21.65 -10.32 -4.55
C GLU A 26 -20.32 -10.39 -5.35
N PRO A 27 -19.23 -10.89 -4.76
CA PRO A 27 -17.92 -10.89 -5.42
C PRO A 27 -17.88 -11.70 -6.70
N GLU A 28 -18.77 -12.68 -6.85
CA GLU A 28 -18.93 -13.52 -8.04
C GLU A 28 -19.47 -12.75 -9.26
N LEU A 29 -20.06 -11.58 -9.05
CA LEU A 29 -20.51 -10.70 -10.14
C LEU A 29 -19.36 -9.87 -10.73
N ALA A 30 -18.14 -9.96 -10.14
CA ALA A 30 -16.97 -9.31 -10.70
C ALA A 30 -16.65 -9.91 -12.08
N ALA A 31 -16.44 -9.04 -13.07
CA ALA A 31 -15.99 -9.51 -14.38
C ALA A 31 -14.60 -10.19 -14.24
N GLU A 32 -14.42 -11.25 -15.02
CA GLU A 32 -13.09 -11.85 -15.16
C GLU A 32 -12.09 -10.82 -15.68
N LEU A 33 -10.84 -10.91 -15.19
CA LEU A 33 -9.78 -10.04 -15.66
C LEU A 33 -9.49 -10.37 -17.14
N ASP A 34 -9.54 -9.35 -17.98
CA ASP A 34 -9.08 -9.51 -19.36
C ASP A 34 -7.52 -9.46 -19.43
N ALA A 35 -6.98 -9.93 -20.55
CA ALA A 35 -5.53 -10.00 -20.75
C ALA A 35 -4.83 -8.64 -20.61
N ALA A 36 -5.52 -7.53 -20.94
CA ALA A 36 -4.99 -6.18 -20.79
C ALA A 36 -4.86 -5.81 -19.31
N SER A 37 -5.87 -6.10 -18.49
CA SER A 37 -5.83 -5.91 -17.04
C SER A 37 -4.77 -6.75 -16.36
N GLU A 38 -4.61 -8.02 -16.77
CA GLU A 38 -3.55 -8.89 -16.27
C GLU A 38 -2.16 -8.34 -16.59
N ALA A 39 -1.94 -7.84 -17.81
CA ALA A 39 -0.67 -7.22 -18.21
C ALA A 39 -0.34 -5.98 -17.39
N ILE A 40 -1.33 -5.12 -17.10
CA ILE A 40 -1.16 -3.94 -16.24
C ILE A 40 -0.78 -4.36 -14.82
N MET A 41 -1.42 -5.38 -14.27
CA MET A 41 -1.09 -5.90 -12.94
C MET A 41 0.31 -6.53 -12.89
N ALA A 42 0.71 -7.25 -13.94
CA ALA A 42 2.05 -7.80 -14.06
C ALA A 42 3.12 -6.69 -14.11
N GLN A 43 2.89 -5.65 -14.90
CA GLN A 43 3.75 -4.48 -14.97
C GLN A 43 3.84 -3.76 -13.60
N GLY A 44 2.73 -3.63 -12.89
CA GLY A 44 2.72 -3.06 -11.54
C GLY A 44 3.61 -3.83 -10.58
N ARG A 45 3.55 -5.17 -10.59
CA ARG A 45 4.42 -6.03 -9.77
C ARG A 45 5.91 -5.86 -10.13
N GLU A 46 6.24 -5.80 -11.41
CA GLU A 46 7.62 -5.61 -11.86
C GLU A 46 8.20 -4.27 -11.39
N VAL A 47 7.44 -3.18 -11.54
CA VAL A 47 7.84 -1.85 -11.07
C VAL A 47 8.01 -1.82 -9.55
N GLY A 48 7.15 -2.50 -8.81
CA GLY A 48 7.27 -2.68 -7.35
C GLY A 48 8.57 -3.39 -6.96
N LEU A 49 8.95 -4.46 -7.65
CA LEU A 49 10.21 -5.17 -7.41
C LEU A 49 11.43 -4.29 -7.70
N LEU A 50 11.40 -3.51 -8.79
CA LEU A 50 12.46 -2.56 -9.12
C LEU A 50 12.59 -1.45 -8.07
N ALA A 51 11.46 -0.95 -7.56
CA ALA A 51 11.47 0.07 -6.51
C ALA A 51 12.15 -0.41 -5.23
N ARG A 52 12.03 -1.69 -4.88
CA ARG A 52 12.70 -2.28 -3.71
C ARG A 52 14.23 -2.24 -3.81
N GLN A 53 14.79 -2.34 -5.01
CA GLN A 53 16.24 -2.27 -5.24
C GLN A 53 16.84 -0.91 -4.87
N LEU A 54 16.03 0.15 -4.79
CA LEU A 54 16.46 1.48 -4.36
C LEU A 54 16.68 1.58 -2.85
N PHE A 55 16.24 0.57 -2.08
CA PHE A 55 16.31 0.57 -0.61
C PHE A 55 17.02 -0.69 -0.10
N PRO A 56 18.36 -0.80 -0.29
CA PRO A 56 19.12 -1.96 0.15
C PRO A 56 19.01 -2.13 1.67
N GLY A 57 18.88 -3.38 2.12
CA GLY A 57 18.67 -3.72 3.53
C GLY A 57 17.21 -3.62 3.99
N GLY A 58 16.29 -3.25 3.10
CA GLY A 58 14.86 -3.27 3.40
C GLY A 58 14.33 -4.70 3.63
N VAL A 59 13.29 -4.81 4.46
CA VAL A 59 12.67 -6.08 4.85
C VAL A 59 11.25 -6.16 4.31
N GLU A 60 10.91 -7.28 3.68
CA GLU A 60 9.56 -7.54 3.19
C GLU A 60 8.69 -8.19 4.27
N VAL A 61 7.48 -7.68 4.44
CA VAL A 61 6.46 -8.31 5.29
C VAL A 61 5.70 -9.35 4.46
N HIS A 62 5.94 -10.61 4.77
CA HIS A 62 5.19 -11.72 4.16
C HIS A 62 3.90 -11.96 4.95
N SER A 63 2.78 -12.10 4.22
CA SER A 63 1.52 -12.56 4.79
C SER A 63 1.07 -13.80 4.02
N GLU A 64 1.26 -14.96 4.58
CA GLU A 64 0.73 -16.23 4.05
C GLU A 64 -0.78 -16.37 4.31
N GLY A 65 -1.53 -15.27 4.10
CA GLY A 65 -2.98 -15.21 4.34
C GLY A 65 -3.41 -14.74 5.73
N ASP A 66 -2.52 -14.66 6.71
CA ASP A 66 -2.82 -14.12 8.05
C ASP A 66 -2.48 -12.63 8.14
N LEU A 67 -3.51 -11.79 7.99
CA LEU A 67 -3.39 -10.34 8.06
C LEU A 67 -2.98 -9.83 9.44
N ASP A 68 -3.42 -10.49 10.51
CA ASP A 68 -3.07 -10.09 11.85
C ASP A 68 -1.60 -10.40 12.16
N GLN A 69 -1.06 -11.47 11.59
CA GLN A 69 0.37 -11.76 11.62
C GLN A 69 1.17 -10.70 10.85
N ALA A 70 0.73 -10.30 9.66
CA ALA A 70 1.39 -9.27 8.88
C ALA A 70 1.42 -7.92 9.61
N ILE A 71 0.32 -7.54 10.28
CA ILE A 71 0.26 -6.32 11.09
C ILE A 71 1.25 -6.38 12.27
N ARG A 72 1.32 -7.52 12.97
CA ARG A 72 2.28 -7.72 14.07
C ARG A 72 3.71 -7.65 13.59
N ALA A 73 4.05 -8.37 12.50
CA ALA A 73 5.38 -8.34 11.90
C ALA A 73 5.78 -6.92 11.47
N THR A 74 4.88 -6.17 10.84
CA THR A 74 5.12 -4.77 10.46
C THR A 74 5.50 -3.92 11.69
N ARG A 75 4.75 -4.07 12.78
CA ARG A 75 5.01 -3.33 14.02
C ARG A 75 6.35 -3.67 14.66
N GLU A 76 6.72 -4.94 14.66
CA GLU A 76 8.02 -5.41 15.17
C GLU A 76 9.17 -4.83 14.34
N ILE A 77 9.06 -4.85 13.00
CA ILE A 77 10.08 -4.32 12.10
C ILE A 77 10.22 -2.80 12.25
N ILE A 78 9.13 -2.07 12.44
CA ILE A 78 9.16 -0.62 12.71
C ILE A 78 9.98 -0.31 13.97
N GLY A 79 9.89 -1.15 15.00
CA GLY A 79 10.66 -1.02 16.24
C GLY A 79 12.16 -1.29 16.08
N ASN A 80 12.58 -1.98 15.02
CA ASN A 80 13.97 -2.26 14.75
C ASN A 80 14.62 -1.10 13.97
N ARG A 81 15.53 -0.35 14.64
CA ARG A 81 16.21 0.82 14.07
C ARG A 81 17.21 0.50 12.96
N ASP A 82 17.67 -0.75 12.88
CA ASP A 82 18.62 -1.17 11.85
C ASP A 82 17.95 -1.42 10.50
N VAL A 83 16.62 -1.46 10.46
CA VAL A 83 15.86 -1.66 9.22
C VAL A 83 15.60 -0.32 8.53
N PRO A 84 16.21 -0.07 7.36
CA PRO A 84 16.08 1.20 6.65
C PRO A 84 14.78 1.33 5.87
N ALA A 85 14.16 0.21 5.46
CA ALA A 85 12.92 0.22 4.71
C ALA A 85 12.08 -1.04 4.97
N ILE A 86 10.78 -0.91 4.87
CA ILE A 86 9.81 -2.01 4.98
C ILE A 86 9.03 -2.07 3.68
N PHE A 87 8.94 -3.26 3.08
CA PHE A 87 8.14 -3.52 1.89
C PHE A 87 6.87 -4.27 2.28
N GLU A 88 5.76 -3.97 1.62
CA GLU A 88 4.44 -4.56 1.88
C GLU A 88 3.97 -4.40 3.35
N GLY A 89 4.43 -3.35 4.02
CA GLY A 89 4.05 -3.06 5.40
C GLY A 89 2.53 -2.97 5.55
N THR A 90 1.98 -3.77 6.47
CA THR A 90 0.53 -3.94 6.63
C THR A 90 0.04 -3.23 7.88
N PHE A 91 -0.97 -2.37 7.72
CA PHE A 91 -1.56 -1.55 8.77
C PHE A 91 -3.08 -1.67 8.80
N GLU A 92 -3.67 -1.50 9.97
CA GLU A 92 -5.13 -1.45 10.13
C GLU A 92 -5.50 -0.35 11.12
N HIS A 93 -6.53 0.42 10.75
CA HIS A 93 -7.16 1.37 11.65
C HIS A 93 -8.65 1.50 11.34
N ASN A 94 -9.49 1.40 12.37
CA ASN A 94 -10.95 1.48 12.26
C ASN A 94 -11.56 0.59 11.17
N GLY A 95 -11.10 -0.65 11.06
CA GLY A 95 -11.59 -1.63 10.08
C GLY A 95 -11.08 -1.41 8.66
N VAL A 96 -10.22 -0.42 8.41
CA VAL A 96 -9.59 -0.24 7.10
C VAL A 96 -8.16 -0.78 7.13
N LEU A 97 -7.88 -1.68 6.21
CA LEU A 97 -6.59 -2.33 6.04
C LEU A 97 -5.87 -1.78 4.82
N VAL A 98 -4.63 -1.36 5.02
CA VAL A 98 -3.75 -0.92 3.94
C VAL A 98 -2.45 -1.71 3.94
N ARG A 99 -1.91 -1.91 2.74
CA ARG A 99 -0.58 -2.45 2.52
C ARG A 99 0.22 -1.41 1.75
N VAL A 100 1.36 -1.03 2.30
CA VAL A 100 2.22 0.04 1.80
C VAL A 100 3.35 -0.56 0.97
N ASP A 101 3.54 -0.11 -0.27
CA ASP A 101 4.59 -0.65 -1.14
C ASP A 101 5.98 -0.47 -0.52
N VAL A 102 6.32 0.75 -0.10
CA VAL A 102 7.59 1.04 0.57
C VAL A 102 7.38 2.03 1.72
N LEU A 103 7.82 1.67 2.90
CA LEU A 103 7.96 2.56 4.04
C LEU A 103 9.45 2.73 4.35
N HIS A 104 10.03 3.89 4.01
CA HIS A 104 11.46 4.17 4.12
C HIS A 104 11.76 5.02 5.33
N ARG A 105 12.74 4.60 6.16
CA ARG A 105 13.23 5.35 7.32
C ARG A 105 14.17 6.45 6.88
N ARG A 106 13.89 7.66 7.31
CA ARG A 106 14.72 8.84 7.02
C ARG A 106 15.82 8.99 8.07
N LYS A 107 16.78 9.87 7.78
CA LYS A 107 17.88 10.21 8.71
C LYS A 107 17.41 10.85 10.03
N ASP A 108 16.22 11.46 10.01
CA ASP A 108 15.55 12.05 11.19
C ASP A 108 14.68 11.05 11.96
N GLU A 109 14.86 9.74 11.71
CA GLU A 109 14.11 8.61 12.27
C GLU A 109 12.62 8.58 11.91
N ARG A 110 12.11 9.56 11.21
CA ARG A 110 10.74 9.60 10.71
C ARG A 110 10.61 8.78 9.43
N TRP A 111 9.39 8.42 9.08
CA TRP A 111 9.14 7.57 7.93
C TRP A 111 8.67 8.34 6.70
N ARG A 112 9.02 7.84 5.53
CA ARG A 112 8.49 8.26 4.24
C ARG A 112 7.71 7.10 3.65
N LEU A 113 6.44 7.29 3.37
CA LEU A 113 5.60 6.36 2.64
C LEU A 113 5.78 6.61 1.14
N ILE A 114 6.02 5.56 0.38
CA ILE A 114 6.17 5.63 -1.08
C ILE A 114 5.19 4.64 -1.69
N GLU A 115 4.23 5.16 -2.42
CA GLU A 115 3.30 4.39 -3.25
C GLU A 115 3.87 4.31 -4.66
N VAL A 116 4.04 3.10 -5.17
CA VAL A 116 4.64 2.83 -6.47
C VAL A 116 3.55 2.63 -7.52
N LYS A 117 3.63 3.37 -8.62
CA LYS A 117 2.68 3.25 -9.74
C LYS A 117 3.42 3.03 -11.06
N SER A 118 2.87 2.17 -11.91
CA SER A 118 3.41 1.91 -13.26
C SER A 118 3.01 2.99 -14.28
N THR A 119 2.17 3.96 -13.90
CA THR A 119 1.72 5.06 -14.76
C THR A 119 2.66 6.24 -14.69
N THR A 120 2.71 7.04 -15.77
CA THR A 120 3.50 8.28 -15.84
C THR A 120 2.77 9.49 -15.23
N ASP A 121 1.44 9.44 -15.18
CA ASP A 121 0.61 10.54 -14.74
C ASP A 121 -0.08 10.29 -13.40
N VAL A 122 -0.17 11.33 -12.58
CA VAL A 122 -0.96 11.34 -11.35
C VAL A 122 -2.43 11.54 -11.73
N LYS A 123 -3.30 10.61 -11.29
CA LYS A 123 -4.75 10.68 -11.48
C LYS A 123 -5.44 10.91 -10.14
N ASP A 124 -6.66 11.48 -10.15
CA ASP A 124 -7.40 11.81 -8.93
C ASP A 124 -7.57 10.62 -7.99
N HIS A 125 -7.84 9.42 -8.51
CA HIS A 125 -7.98 8.22 -7.68
C HIS A 125 -6.66 7.79 -6.99
N HIS A 126 -5.49 8.26 -7.46
CA HIS A 126 -4.23 8.07 -6.74
C HIS A 126 -4.16 8.93 -5.48
N LEU A 127 -4.85 10.09 -5.47
CA LEU A 127 -4.93 10.96 -4.29
C LEU A 127 -5.76 10.31 -3.18
N ASP A 128 -6.89 9.68 -3.53
CA ASP A 128 -7.71 8.92 -2.58
C ASP A 128 -6.92 7.73 -2.00
N ASP A 129 -6.17 7.04 -2.84
CA ASP A 129 -5.30 5.91 -2.46
C ASP A 129 -4.23 6.35 -1.45
N ILE A 130 -3.54 7.47 -1.71
CA ILE A 130 -2.55 8.04 -0.81
C ILE A 130 -3.19 8.55 0.48
N ALA A 131 -4.33 9.22 0.39
CA ALA A 131 -5.01 9.82 1.54
C ALA A 131 -5.43 8.75 2.57
N ILE A 132 -6.01 7.64 2.12
CA ILE A 132 -6.40 6.55 3.02
C ILE A 132 -5.17 5.85 3.63
N GLN A 133 -4.10 5.66 2.87
CA GLN A 133 -2.86 5.11 3.39
C GLN A 133 -2.25 6.03 4.46
N HIS A 134 -2.15 7.33 4.18
CA HIS A 134 -1.69 8.32 5.16
C HIS A 134 -2.46 8.23 6.47
N ARG A 135 -3.79 8.26 6.37
CA ARG A 135 -4.65 8.21 7.54
C ARG A 135 -4.44 6.94 8.37
N VAL A 136 -4.45 5.77 7.73
CA VAL A 136 -4.33 4.50 8.42
C VAL A 136 -2.95 4.35 9.05
N VAL A 137 -1.88 4.64 8.30
CA VAL A 137 -0.49 4.49 8.79
C VAL A 137 -0.21 5.44 9.96
N THR A 138 -0.58 6.72 9.83
CA THR A 138 -0.40 7.70 10.90
C THR A 138 -1.21 7.32 12.15
N ARG A 139 -2.46 6.89 11.99
CA ARG A 139 -3.32 6.46 13.10
C ARG A 139 -2.88 5.13 13.73
N SER A 140 -2.06 4.36 13.05
CA SER A 140 -1.38 3.18 13.60
C SER A 140 -0.13 3.52 14.42
N GLY A 141 0.19 4.80 14.61
CA GLY A 141 1.28 5.29 15.46
C GLY A 141 2.61 5.52 14.74
N VAL A 142 2.62 5.51 13.40
CA VAL A 142 3.82 5.80 12.60
C VAL A 142 3.98 7.30 12.39
N ASP A 143 5.14 7.86 12.72
CA ASP A 143 5.48 9.26 12.45
C ASP A 143 5.90 9.43 11.00
N LEU A 144 4.94 9.80 10.15
CA LEU A 144 5.16 10.08 8.73
C LEU A 144 5.65 11.51 8.51
N ALA A 145 6.85 11.65 7.92
CA ALA A 145 7.41 12.93 7.50
C ALA A 145 6.96 13.34 6.09
N ALA A 146 6.72 12.36 5.22
CA ALA A 146 6.37 12.60 3.83
C ALA A 146 5.62 11.42 3.22
N ILE A 147 4.86 11.71 2.17
CA ILE A 147 4.31 10.73 1.25
C ILE A 147 4.77 11.07 -0.16
N VAL A 148 5.16 10.05 -0.90
CA VAL A 148 5.63 10.18 -2.27
C VAL A 148 4.85 9.22 -3.16
N LEU A 149 4.36 9.73 -4.27
CA LEU A 149 3.86 8.92 -5.36
C LEU A 149 4.99 8.74 -6.36
N GLY A 150 5.54 7.54 -6.44
CA GLY A 150 6.58 7.17 -7.41
C GLY A 150 5.96 6.74 -8.72
N ALA A 151 6.16 7.51 -9.79
CA ALA A 151 5.80 7.11 -11.15
C ALA A 151 7.05 6.62 -11.91
N ARG A 152 6.85 5.84 -12.97
CA ARG A 152 7.92 5.15 -13.73
C ARG A 152 9.02 6.09 -14.27
N GLU A 153 8.72 7.37 -14.51
CA GLU A 153 9.68 8.36 -15.04
C GLU A 153 10.12 9.42 -14.01
N SER A 154 9.46 9.51 -12.87
CA SER A 154 9.92 10.41 -11.83
C SER A 154 11.19 9.80 -11.20
N ARG A 155 12.33 10.42 -11.43
CA ARG A 155 13.55 10.15 -10.67
C ARG A 155 13.18 10.27 -9.20
N LEU A 156 13.04 9.13 -8.50
CA LEU A 156 13.00 9.10 -7.05
C LEU A 156 14.31 9.77 -6.57
N ARG A 157 14.26 11.07 -6.33
CA ARG A 157 15.34 11.75 -5.64
C ARG A 157 15.24 11.33 -4.19
N VAL A 158 16.16 10.47 -3.81
CA VAL A 158 16.42 10.04 -2.44
C VAL A 158 16.90 11.23 -1.61
#